data_ff49d3b0b9cbbac23fd2246306897e11
#
_entry.id   ff49d3b0b9cbbac23fd2246306897e11
#
_cell.length_a   1.000
_cell.length_b   1.000
_cell.length_c   1.000
_cell.angle_alpha   90.00
_cell.angle_beta   90.00
_cell.angle_gamma   90.00
#
_symmetry.space_group_name_H-M   'P 1'
#
loop_
_entity.id
_entity.type
_entity.pdbx_description
1 polymer ?
#
loop_
_entity_poly.entity_id
_entity_poly.type
_entity_poly.pdbx_seq_one_letter_code
_entity_poly.pdbx_strand_id
1 'polypeptide(L)'
;MGMKKAALAYQKKGFSVIPISPSNKQPMIKFADKPAMTAQEIEDFWNQYPDSNIAVRTDKFFVIDVDLHGKHNGYESLANWEHLNLITPTLQAKTASGGKHIFYFKHPDISMTQMIGFLPGVDVKAHPNNYVLVAPSKTPNGEYAWDLEKSKVGGTMVTASRALVMAIKQEYLKKNNRSELDDIYYQIRNGAGKRNRTTEVFETIVKGFGEEGSRNDTAAKFAGTLLARSVDPNCVLELARIANNNSADPLSDRELSRTVDSMIQKHMRGGGSDW
;
A
#
# COMPACT_ATOMS: atom_id res chain seq x y z
N MET A 1 6.30 -29.27 -13.69
CA MET A 1 5.29 -29.23 -12.61
C MET A 1 4.08 -28.48 -13.16
N GLY A 2 2.84 -29.03 -13.09
CA GLY A 2 1.66 -28.32 -13.64
C GLY A 2 1.29 -27.09 -12.81
N MET A 3 0.63 -26.09 -13.42
CA MET A 3 0.26 -24.81 -12.79
C MET A 3 -0.52 -25.00 -11.49
N LYS A 4 -1.56 -25.84 -11.48
CA LYS A 4 -2.35 -26.15 -10.27
C LYS A 4 -1.48 -26.63 -9.10
N LYS A 5 -0.60 -27.60 -9.36
CA LYS A 5 0.29 -28.14 -8.31
C LYS A 5 1.27 -27.07 -7.78
N ALA A 6 1.73 -26.17 -8.66
CA ALA A 6 2.58 -25.06 -8.26
C ALA A 6 1.80 -24.02 -7.42
N ALA A 7 0.59 -23.65 -7.81
CA ALA A 7 -0.27 -22.73 -7.08
C ALA A 7 -0.56 -23.23 -5.64
N LEU A 8 -0.94 -24.49 -5.51
CA LEU A 8 -1.14 -25.13 -4.19
C LEU A 8 0.15 -25.17 -3.36
N ALA A 9 1.31 -25.39 -3.98
CA ALA A 9 2.59 -25.36 -3.27
C ALA A 9 2.93 -23.97 -2.72
N TYR A 10 2.61 -22.89 -3.45
CA TYR A 10 2.75 -21.52 -2.96
C TYR A 10 1.78 -21.24 -1.81
N GLN A 11 0.52 -21.59 -1.96
CA GLN A 11 -0.48 -21.44 -0.90
C GLN A 11 -0.08 -22.18 0.37
N LYS A 12 0.38 -23.44 0.27
CA LYS A 12 0.88 -24.23 1.41
C LYS A 12 2.06 -23.57 2.13
N LYS A 13 2.89 -22.80 1.40
CA LYS A 13 3.98 -21.98 1.97
C LYS A 13 3.49 -20.65 2.56
N GLY A 14 2.19 -20.39 2.56
CA GLY A 14 1.58 -19.19 3.13
C GLY A 14 1.59 -17.97 2.23
N PHE A 15 1.81 -18.12 0.91
CA PHE A 15 1.70 -17.04 -0.05
C PHE A 15 0.26 -16.85 -0.53
N SER A 16 -0.16 -15.61 -0.70
CA SER A 16 -1.46 -15.23 -1.27
C SER A 16 -1.41 -15.36 -2.78
N VAL A 17 -1.93 -16.47 -3.30
CA VAL A 17 -1.92 -16.81 -4.73
C VAL A 17 -2.99 -16.04 -5.49
N ILE A 18 -2.66 -15.59 -6.70
CA ILE A 18 -3.56 -14.91 -7.64
C ILE A 18 -3.44 -15.58 -9.00
N PRO A 19 -4.56 -16.06 -9.60
CA PRO A 19 -4.57 -16.53 -10.97
C PRO A 19 -4.47 -15.37 -11.95
N ILE A 20 -3.58 -15.51 -12.93
CA ILE A 20 -3.27 -14.50 -13.93
C ILE A 20 -3.59 -15.03 -15.32
N SER A 21 -4.20 -14.19 -16.14
CA SER A 21 -4.45 -14.50 -17.55
C SER A 21 -3.13 -14.78 -18.29
N PRO A 22 -3.05 -15.89 -19.04
CA PRO A 22 -1.85 -16.21 -19.82
C PRO A 22 -1.59 -15.23 -20.96
N SER A 23 -2.62 -14.50 -21.42
CA SER A 23 -2.54 -13.62 -22.59
C SER A 23 -2.08 -12.20 -22.28
N ASN A 24 -2.44 -11.63 -21.11
CA ASN A 24 -2.27 -10.18 -20.83
C ASN A 24 -1.73 -9.84 -19.46
N LYS A 25 -1.28 -10.82 -18.65
CA LYS A 25 -0.78 -10.65 -17.28
C LYS A 25 -1.77 -9.99 -16.31
N GLN A 26 -3.07 -9.97 -16.63
CA GLN A 26 -4.11 -9.41 -15.76
C GLN A 26 -4.64 -10.45 -14.77
N PRO A 27 -4.94 -10.06 -13.52
CA PRO A 27 -5.61 -10.93 -12.57
C PRO A 27 -6.98 -11.37 -13.07
N MET A 28 -7.28 -12.66 -12.94
CA MET A 28 -8.57 -13.22 -13.35
C MET A 28 -9.62 -13.18 -12.21
N ILE A 29 -9.23 -12.68 -11.05
CA ILE A 29 -10.10 -12.48 -9.88
C ILE A 29 -9.90 -11.09 -9.28
N LYS A 30 -10.89 -10.60 -8.54
CA LYS A 30 -10.73 -9.43 -7.66
C LYS A 30 -10.05 -9.87 -6.37
N PHE A 31 -8.83 -9.41 -6.13
CA PHE A 31 -8.01 -9.83 -4.98
C PHE A 31 -7.69 -8.70 -4.01
N ALA A 32 -7.76 -7.42 -4.45
CA ALA A 32 -7.44 -6.27 -3.61
C ALA A 32 -8.35 -6.23 -2.37
N ASP A 33 -7.73 -6.06 -1.21
CA ASP A 33 -8.40 -6.03 0.10
C ASP A 33 -9.23 -7.28 0.44
N LYS A 34 -8.95 -8.40 -0.24
CA LYS A 34 -9.63 -9.68 -0.01
C LYS A 34 -8.69 -10.68 0.67
N PRO A 35 -9.25 -11.67 1.40
CA PRO A 35 -8.46 -12.79 1.92
C PRO A 35 -7.75 -13.54 0.78
N ALA A 36 -6.68 -14.25 1.12
CA ALA A 36 -6.00 -15.15 0.19
C ALA A 36 -6.92 -16.31 -0.19
N MET A 37 -6.78 -16.81 -1.42
CA MET A 37 -7.50 -18.00 -1.85
C MET A 37 -7.15 -19.20 -0.97
N THR A 38 -8.17 -19.97 -0.59
CA THR A 38 -8.04 -21.27 0.05
C THR A 38 -7.51 -22.32 -0.93
N ALA A 39 -7.04 -23.46 -0.41
CA ALA A 39 -6.60 -24.56 -1.26
C ALA A 39 -7.73 -25.06 -2.18
N GLN A 40 -8.98 -25.14 -1.67
CA GLN A 40 -10.14 -25.57 -2.45
C GLN A 40 -10.45 -24.59 -3.59
N GLU A 41 -10.47 -23.28 -3.32
CA GLU A 41 -10.69 -22.27 -4.35
C GLU A 41 -9.59 -22.29 -5.44
N ILE A 42 -8.33 -22.59 -5.07
CA ILE A 42 -7.25 -22.79 -6.02
C ILE A 42 -7.48 -24.03 -6.88
N GLU A 43 -7.86 -25.17 -6.27
CA GLU A 43 -8.15 -26.39 -7.01
C GLU A 43 -9.27 -26.18 -8.00
N ASP A 44 -10.40 -25.61 -7.56
CA ASP A 44 -11.57 -25.35 -8.39
C ASP A 44 -11.24 -24.41 -9.55
N PHE A 45 -10.50 -23.33 -9.26
CA PHE A 45 -10.11 -22.36 -10.27
C PHE A 45 -9.22 -23.00 -11.37
N TRP A 46 -8.14 -23.70 -10.98
CA TRP A 46 -7.21 -24.31 -11.94
C TRP A 46 -7.77 -25.58 -12.59
N ASN A 47 -8.84 -26.19 -12.07
CA ASN A 47 -9.61 -27.21 -12.77
C ASN A 47 -10.39 -26.60 -13.96
N GLN A 48 -10.95 -25.41 -13.76
CA GLN A 48 -11.68 -24.68 -14.80
C GLN A 48 -10.75 -23.97 -15.79
N TYR A 49 -9.63 -23.42 -15.32
CA TYR A 49 -8.67 -22.63 -16.10
C TYR A 49 -7.24 -23.16 -15.94
N PRO A 50 -6.91 -24.33 -16.50
CA PRO A 50 -5.66 -25.05 -16.22
C PRO A 50 -4.39 -24.31 -16.67
N ASP A 51 -4.51 -23.44 -17.69
CA ASP A 51 -3.38 -22.70 -18.28
C ASP A 51 -3.14 -21.33 -17.60
N SER A 52 -3.91 -21.00 -16.57
CA SER A 52 -3.72 -19.75 -15.84
C SER A 52 -2.35 -19.67 -15.21
N ASN A 53 -1.68 -18.54 -15.40
CA ASN A 53 -0.43 -18.22 -14.73
C ASN A 53 -0.64 -17.95 -13.22
N ILE A 54 0.46 -17.91 -12.49
CA ILE A 54 0.48 -17.75 -11.04
C ILE A 54 1.18 -16.45 -10.70
N ALA A 55 0.52 -15.61 -9.93
CA ALA A 55 1.18 -14.53 -9.21
C ALA A 55 1.03 -14.73 -7.69
N VAL A 56 1.86 -14.05 -6.93
CA VAL A 56 1.77 -13.97 -5.47
C VAL A 56 1.75 -12.52 -5.02
N ARG A 57 0.91 -12.20 -4.03
CA ARG A 57 0.78 -10.84 -3.47
C ARG A 57 2.02 -10.48 -2.68
N THR A 58 2.43 -9.22 -2.77
CA THR A 58 3.55 -8.66 -2.02
C THR A 58 3.12 -8.13 -0.63
N ASP A 59 2.24 -8.87 0.05
CA ASP A 59 1.74 -8.55 1.39
C ASP A 59 2.78 -8.81 2.49
N LYS A 60 3.46 -9.95 2.46
CA LYS A 60 4.45 -10.40 3.47
C LYS A 60 5.91 -10.12 3.07
N PHE A 61 6.15 -9.90 1.82
CA PHE A 61 7.48 -9.71 1.24
C PHE A 61 7.49 -8.55 0.27
N PHE A 62 8.66 -8.18 -0.20
CA PHE A 62 8.81 -7.27 -1.33
C PHE A 62 9.77 -7.85 -2.36
N VAL A 63 9.72 -7.30 -3.56
CA VAL A 63 10.59 -7.71 -4.66
C VAL A 63 11.31 -6.48 -5.19
N ILE A 64 12.64 -6.60 -5.33
CA ILE A 64 13.41 -5.71 -6.18
C ILE A 64 13.26 -6.27 -7.59
N ASP A 65 12.53 -5.56 -8.43
CA ASP A 65 12.21 -5.91 -9.81
C ASP A 65 13.17 -5.19 -10.75
N VAL A 66 14.07 -5.95 -11.37
CA VAL A 66 15.14 -5.45 -12.24
C VAL A 66 14.74 -5.70 -13.68
N ASP A 67 14.41 -4.63 -14.40
CA ASP A 67 14.00 -4.70 -15.80
C ASP A 67 15.18 -4.59 -16.75
N LEU A 68 15.11 -5.36 -17.86
CA LEU A 68 16.08 -5.31 -18.96
C LEU A 68 15.52 -4.56 -20.18
N HIS A 69 14.26 -4.18 -20.16
CA HIS A 69 13.57 -3.51 -21.28
C HIS A 69 13.26 -2.04 -20.97
N GLY A 70 13.08 -1.24 -22.03
CA GLY A 70 12.81 0.18 -21.92
C GLY A 70 14.05 1.04 -22.17
N LYS A 71 14.04 2.27 -21.63
CA LYS A 71 15.12 3.24 -21.81
C LYS A 71 16.37 2.95 -20.95
N HIS A 72 16.23 2.11 -19.93
CA HIS A 72 17.27 1.90 -18.93
C HIS A 72 17.52 0.40 -18.72
N ASN A 73 18.79 0.04 -18.59
CA ASN A 73 19.21 -1.30 -18.20
C ASN A 73 19.25 -1.36 -16.66
N GLY A 74 18.25 -2.00 -16.06
CA GLY A 74 18.17 -2.13 -14.61
C GLY A 74 19.34 -2.93 -14.01
N TYR A 75 19.94 -3.86 -14.78
CA TYR A 75 21.13 -4.60 -14.32
C TYR A 75 22.34 -3.69 -14.14
N GLU A 76 22.57 -2.78 -15.09
CA GLU A 76 23.66 -1.79 -14.99
C GLU A 76 23.40 -0.81 -13.86
N SER A 77 22.17 -0.32 -13.74
CA SER A 77 21.77 0.58 -12.65
C SER A 77 22.01 -0.05 -11.29
N LEU A 78 21.61 -1.32 -11.12
CA LEU A 78 21.80 -2.04 -9.87
C LEU A 78 23.28 -2.36 -9.60
N ALA A 79 24.06 -2.72 -10.64
CA ALA A 79 25.48 -3.01 -10.53
C ALA A 79 26.30 -1.78 -10.11
N ASN A 80 25.88 -0.60 -10.53
CA ASN A 80 26.53 0.68 -10.21
C ASN A 80 25.99 1.34 -8.93
N TRP A 81 25.03 0.71 -8.27
CA TRP A 81 24.48 1.27 -7.03
C TRP A 81 25.47 1.16 -5.88
N GLU A 82 25.75 2.28 -5.21
CA GLU A 82 26.75 2.38 -4.13
C GLU A 82 26.49 1.39 -2.96
N HIS A 83 25.22 0.97 -2.81
CA HIS A 83 24.79 0.05 -1.75
C HIS A 83 24.52 -1.38 -2.24
N LEU A 84 25.05 -1.77 -3.41
CA LEU A 84 24.89 -3.13 -3.96
C LEU A 84 25.29 -4.23 -2.96
N ASN A 85 26.30 -3.97 -2.14
CA ASN A 85 26.80 -4.89 -1.11
C ASN A 85 25.75 -5.22 -0.02
N LEU A 86 24.70 -4.42 0.14
CA LEU A 86 23.57 -4.69 1.04
C LEU A 86 22.59 -5.73 0.48
N ILE A 87 22.64 -6.02 -0.82
CA ILE A 87 21.85 -7.09 -1.43
C ILE A 87 22.51 -8.44 -1.10
N THR A 88 22.09 -9.00 0.02
CA THR A 88 22.55 -10.31 0.48
C THR A 88 21.95 -11.44 -0.35
N PRO A 89 22.60 -12.63 -0.42
CA PRO A 89 22.02 -13.80 -1.08
C PRO A 89 20.62 -14.13 -0.55
N THR A 90 19.66 -14.24 -1.46
CA THR A 90 18.24 -14.52 -1.17
C THR A 90 17.62 -15.20 -2.39
N LEU A 91 16.35 -15.58 -2.29
CA LEU A 91 15.60 -16.16 -3.40
C LEU A 91 15.54 -15.20 -4.59
N GLN A 92 15.88 -15.69 -5.78
CA GLN A 92 15.85 -14.93 -7.03
C GLN A 92 15.12 -15.71 -8.13
N ALA A 93 14.52 -14.98 -9.05
CA ALA A 93 13.89 -15.54 -10.25
C ALA A 93 14.28 -14.73 -11.48
N LYS A 94 14.39 -15.40 -12.63
CA LYS A 94 14.43 -14.77 -13.94
C LYS A 94 13.01 -14.48 -14.38
N THR A 95 12.76 -13.28 -14.92
CA THR A 95 11.47 -12.92 -15.50
C THR A 95 11.39 -13.35 -16.96
N ALA A 96 10.16 -13.46 -17.47
CA ALA A 96 9.93 -13.84 -18.88
C ALA A 96 10.55 -12.88 -19.90
N SER A 97 10.78 -11.63 -19.53
CA SER A 97 11.40 -10.59 -20.38
C SER A 97 12.91 -10.46 -20.21
N GLY A 98 13.56 -11.40 -19.52
CA GLY A 98 15.02 -11.40 -19.28
C GLY A 98 15.45 -10.58 -18.06
N GLY A 99 14.53 -9.94 -17.36
CA GLY A 99 14.78 -9.25 -16.10
C GLY A 99 14.97 -10.22 -14.93
N LYS A 100 14.96 -9.67 -13.73
CA LYS A 100 15.17 -10.42 -12.49
C LYS A 100 14.31 -9.93 -11.35
N HIS A 101 13.75 -10.85 -10.59
CA HIS A 101 13.13 -10.61 -9.29
C HIS A 101 14.06 -11.04 -8.16
N ILE A 102 14.31 -10.17 -7.18
CA ILE A 102 15.06 -10.48 -5.95
C ILE A 102 14.07 -10.33 -4.78
N PHE A 103 13.83 -11.42 -4.06
CA PHE A 103 12.77 -11.52 -3.06
C PHE A 103 13.33 -11.35 -1.65
N TYR A 104 12.68 -10.54 -0.83
CA TYR A 104 12.98 -10.38 0.60
C TYR A 104 11.71 -10.36 1.43
N PHE A 105 11.69 -11.05 2.56
CA PHE A 105 10.68 -10.77 3.59
C PHE A 105 10.83 -9.33 4.08
N LYS A 106 9.69 -8.68 4.36
CA LYS A 106 9.69 -7.33 4.93
C LYS A 106 10.34 -7.35 6.31
N HIS A 107 11.10 -6.29 6.61
CA HIS A 107 11.65 -6.11 7.94
C HIS A 107 10.52 -5.84 8.95
N PRO A 108 10.52 -6.46 10.14
CA PRO A 108 9.41 -6.30 11.10
C PRO A 108 9.23 -4.86 11.59
N ASP A 109 10.34 -4.14 11.79
CA ASP A 109 10.32 -2.81 12.42
C ASP A 109 10.37 -1.65 11.41
N ILE A 110 10.51 -1.93 10.11
CA ILE A 110 10.60 -0.88 9.08
C ILE A 110 9.68 -1.23 7.92
N SER A 111 8.69 -0.38 7.69
CA SER A 111 7.80 -0.55 6.55
C SER A 111 8.56 -0.43 5.23
N MET A 112 8.28 -1.33 4.29
CA MET A 112 8.68 -1.22 2.90
C MET A 112 7.45 -0.96 2.06
N THR A 113 7.48 0.10 1.27
CA THR A 113 6.39 0.50 0.39
C THR A 113 6.76 0.32 -1.08
N GLN A 114 5.76 0.41 -1.94
CA GLN A 114 5.95 0.43 -3.39
C GLN A 114 6.80 1.64 -3.79
N MET A 115 7.87 1.41 -4.56
CA MET A 115 8.73 2.46 -5.10
C MET A 115 9.02 2.17 -6.57
N ILE A 116 8.49 2.98 -7.46
CA ILE A 116 8.69 2.82 -8.89
C ILE A 116 9.96 3.58 -9.30
N GLY A 117 10.90 2.83 -9.88
CA GLY A 117 12.16 3.37 -10.37
C GLY A 117 13.00 3.99 -9.25
N PHE A 118 13.23 3.31 -8.14
CA PHE A 118 14.19 3.82 -7.15
C PHE A 118 15.60 3.91 -7.74
N LEU A 119 15.92 3.03 -8.73
CA LEU A 119 16.99 3.24 -9.68
C LEU A 119 16.42 3.18 -11.11
N PRO A 120 17.11 3.71 -12.12
CA PRO A 120 16.65 3.58 -13.50
C PRO A 120 16.48 2.10 -13.92
N GLY A 121 15.25 1.70 -14.28
CA GLY A 121 14.92 0.31 -14.61
C GLY A 121 14.87 -0.66 -13.42
N VAL A 122 14.78 -0.15 -12.19
CA VAL A 122 14.62 -0.99 -10.98
C VAL A 122 13.50 -0.47 -10.10
N ASP A 123 12.54 -1.33 -9.85
CA ASP A 123 11.36 -1.06 -9.02
C ASP A 123 11.40 -1.84 -7.70
N VAL A 124 10.67 -1.35 -6.70
CA VAL A 124 10.29 -2.13 -5.52
C VAL A 124 8.79 -2.43 -5.57
N LYS A 125 8.44 -3.70 -5.65
CA LYS A 125 7.05 -4.18 -5.57
C LYS A 125 6.78 -4.61 -4.13
N ALA A 126 5.99 -3.83 -3.38
CA ALA A 126 5.80 -4.03 -1.93
C ALA A 126 4.39 -3.72 -1.41
N HIS A 127 3.51 -3.13 -2.24
CA HIS A 127 2.16 -2.80 -1.79
C HIS A 127 1.34 -4.08 -1.52
N PRO A 128 0.53 -4.16 -0.43
CA PRO A 128 -0.27 -5.35 -0.11
C PRO A 128 -1.25 -5.77 -1.22
N ASN A 129 -1.69 -4.84 -2.06
CA ASN A 129 -2.53 -5.08 -3.22
C ASN A 129 -1.73 -5.10 -4.54
N ASN A 130 -0.41 -5.30 -4.48
CA ASN A 130 0.41 -5.58 -5.64
C ASN A 130 0.78 -7.06 -5.69
N TYR A 131 1.28 -7.51 -6.82
CA TYR A 131 1.65 -8.91 -7.06
C TYR A 131 2.83 -9.00 -8.02
N VAL A 132 3.49 -10.13 -8.00
CA VAL A 132 4.51 -10.50 -8.99
C VAL A 132 4.23 -11.89 -9.53
N LEU A 133 4.44 -12.07 -10.83
CA LEU A 133 4.37 -13.39 -11.45
C LEU A 133 5.54 -14.24 -10.95
N VAL A 134 5.29 -15.52 -10.74
CA VAL A 134 6.27 -16.48 -10.24
C VAL A 134 6.36 -17.72 -11.13
N ALA A 135 7.45 -18.44 -11.02
CA ALA A 135 7.62 -19.73 -11.71
C ALA A 135 6.49 -20.71 -11.36
N PRO A 136 6.01 -21.50 -12.29
CA PRO A 136 6.40 -21.70 -13.66
C PRO A 136 5.59 -20.91 -14.70
N SER A 137 5.13 -19.71 -14.37
CA SER A 137 4.30 -18.87 -15.23
C SER A 137 4.99 -18.57 -16.57
N LYS A 138 4.18 -18.50 -17.64
CA LYS A 138 4.64 -18.27 -19.01
C LYS A 138 3.92 -17.09 -19.63
N THR A 139 4.63 -16.37 -20.46
CA THR A 139 4.10 -15.28 -21.27
C THR A 139 4.62 -15.41 -22.70
N PRO A 140 4.09 -14.66 -23.68
CA PRO A 140 4.66 -14.67 -25.04
C PRO A 140 6.17 -14.32 -25.09
N ASN A 141 6.68 -13.60 -24.09
CA ASN A 141 8.09 -13.18 -24.02
C ASN A 141 9.02 -14.22 -23.36
N GLY A 142 8.48 -15.33 -22.85
CA GLY A 142 9.27 -16.35 -22.16
C GLY A 142 8.60 -16.88 -20.90
N GLU A 143 9.37 -17.46 -20.01
CA GLU A 143 8.87 -18.04 -18.76
C GLU A 143 9.57 -17.49 -17.52
N TYR A 144 8.88 -17.53 -16.40
CA TYR A 144 9.43 -17.22 -15.09
C TYR A 144 10.08 -18.47 -14.52
N ALA A 145 11.33 -18.36 -14.10
CA ALA A 145 12.12 -19.49 -13.58
C ALA A 145 12.90 -19.08 -12.33
N TRP A 146 12.94 -19.96 -11.32
CA TRP A 146 13.81 -19.74 -10.16
C TRP A 146 15.27 -19.82 -10.53
N ASP A 147 16.07 -18.86 -10.09
CA ASP A 147 17.52 -18.85 -10.25
C ASP A 147 18.18 -19.46 -9.01
N LEU A 148 18.24 -20.79 -8.98
CA LEU A 148 18.74 -21.54 -7.83
C LEU A 148 20.25 -21.37 -7.62
N GLU A 149 21.01 -21.07 -8.66
CA GLU A 149 22.46 -20.83 -8.55
C GLU A 149 22.76 -19.53 -7.82
N LYS A 150 21.97 -18.47 -8.10
CA LYS A 150 22.12 -17.17 -7.44
C LYS A 150 21.42 -17.11 -6.09
N SER A 151 20.47 -18.00 -5.86
CA SER A 151 19.77 -18.15 -4.58
C SER A 151 20.62 -18.96 -3.59
N LYS A 152 21.86 -18.57 -3.35
CA LYS A 152 22.90 -19.33 -2.59
C LYS A 152 22.49 -19.86 -1.22
N VAL A 153 21.30 -19.52 -0.74
CA VAL A 153 20.76 -19.97 0.55
C VAL A 153 19.69 -21.06 0.33
N GLY A 154 19.95 -22.00 -0.60
CA GLY A 154 19.05 -23.12 -0.86
C GLY A 154 17.66 -22.74 -1.41
N GLY A 155 17.56 -21.63 -2.15
CA GLY A 155 16.29 -21.11 -2.67
C GLY A 155 15.40 -20.49 -1.60
N THR A 156 15.93 -20.15 -0.43
CA THR A 156 15.18 -19.57 0.69
C THR A 156 15.15 -18.05 0.58
N MET A 157 13.97 -17.47 0.79
CA MET A 157 13.82 -16.03 0.96
C MET A 157 14.30 -15.63 2.36
N VAL A 158 15.12 -14.59 2.45
CA VAL A 158 15.61 -14.05 3.73
C VAL A 158 14.91 -12.73 4.06
N THR A 159 14.94 -12.33 5.32
CA THR A 159 14.44 -11.01 5.76
C THR A 159 15.44 -9.93 5.33
N ALA A 160 14.93 -8.84 4.75
CA ALA A 160 15.76 -7.71 4.38
C ALA A 160 16.42 -7.10 5.62
N SER A 161 17.69 -6.72 5.50
CA SER A 161 18.36 -5.99 6.57
C SER A 161 17.78 -4.56 6.68
N ARG A 162 17.85 -3.98 7.89
CA ARG A 162 17.49 -2.58 8.11
C ARG A 162 18.26 -1.66 7.17
N ALA A 163 19.56 -1.92 6.99
CA ALA A 163 20.43 -1.12 6.14
C ALA A 163 19.96 -1.13 4.67
N LEU A 164 19.60 -2.31 4.12
CA LEU A 164 19.06 -2.40 2.76
C LEU A 164 17.77 -1.59 2.59
N VAL A 165 16.81 -1.74 3.52
CA VAL A 165 15.55 -1.01 3.46
C VAL A 165 15.77 0.50 3.49
N MET A 166 16.66 0.97 4.38
CA MET A 166 16.97 2.41 4.50
C MET A 166 17.69 2.94 3.26
N ALA A 167 18.66 2.20 2.71
CA ALA A 167 19.38 2.61 1.50
C ALA A 167 18.43 2.75 0.28
N ILE A 168 17.52 1.79 0.08
CA ILE A 168 16.51 1.87 -0.98
C ILE A 168 15.62 3.11 -0.80
N LYS A 169 15.16 3.37 0.42
CA LYS A 169 14.33 4.54 0.72
C LYS A 169 15.06 5.85 0.46
N GLN A 170 16.29 5.97 0.92
CA GLN A 170 17.11 7.17 0.70
C GLN A 170 17.34 7.43 -0.78
N GLU A 171 17.64 6.39 -1.56
CA GLU A 171 17.83 6.52 -3.00
C GLU A 171 16.56 7.00 -3.70
N TYR A 172 15.41 6.44 -3.33
CA TYR A 172 14.12 6.86 -3.86
C TYR A 172 13.77 8.31 -3.52
N LEU A 173 14.10 8.76 -2.29
CA LEU A 173 13.89 10.14 -1.85
C LEU A 173 14.80 11.12 -2.60
N LYS A 174 16.10 10.81 -2.73
CA LYS A 174 17.06 11.61 -3.51
C LYS A 174 16.54 11.86 -4.93
N LYS A 175 16.11 10.79 -5.61
CA LYS A 175 15.58 10.86 -6.99
C LYS A 175 14.35 11.75 -7.12
N ASN A 176 13.48 11.77 -6.13
CA ASN A 176 12.21 12.48 -6.20
C ASN A 176 12.29 13.90 -5.58
N ASN A 177 13.47 14.38 -5.22
CA ASN A 177 13.69 15.66 -4.51
C ASN A 177 12.76 15.80 -3.28
N ARG A 178 12.49 14.70 -2.58
CA ARG A 178 11.62 14.67 -1.40
C ARG A 178 12.46 14.61 -0.13
N SER A 179 12.03 15.34 0.89
CA SER A 179 12.57 15.16 2.23
C SER A 179 12.00 13.89 2.88
N GLU A 180 12.67 13.37 3.90
CA GLU A 180 12.14 12.24 4.69
C GLU A 180 10.75 12.55 5.27
N LEU A 181 10.51 13.81 5.64
CA LEU A 181 9.22 14.30 6.13
C LEU A 181 8.15 14.24 5.03
N ASP A 182 8.48 14.63 3.78
CA ASP A 182 7.53 14.54 2.67
C ASP A 182 7.12 13.09 2.37
N ASP A 183 8.06 12.13 2.52
CA ASP A 183 7.75 10.71 2.35
C ASP A 183 6.85 10.18 3.48
N ILE A 184 7.12 10.58 4.72
CA ILE A 184 6.27 10.27 5.88
C ILE A 184 4.86 10.85 5.65
N TYR A 185 4.74 12.09 5.25
CA TYR A 185 3.46 12.71 4.92
C TYR A 185 2.74 12.02 3.76
N TYR A 186 3.49 11.63 2.71
CA TYR A 186 2.94 10.89 1.58
C TYR A 186 2.44 9.50 1.99
N GLN A 187 3.18 8.79 2.84
CA GLN A 187 2.78 7.48 3.36
C GLN A 187 1.55 7.58 4.27
N ILE A 188 1.50 8.57 5.16
CA ILE A 188 0.33 8.85 6.00
C ILE A 188 -0.89 9.17 5.12
N ARG A 189 -0.69 9.96 4.05
CA ARG A 189 -1.78 10.39 3.17
C ARG A 189 -2.30 9.29 2.25
N ASN A 190 -1.42 8.39 1.77
CA ASN A 190 -1.75 7.41 0.72
C ASN A 190 -1.66 5.94 1.16
N GLY A 191 -1.08 5.64 2.30
CA GLY A 191 -0.71 4.27 2.68
C GLY A 191 -1.46 3.66 3.84
N ALA A 192 -2.16 4.43 4.61
CA ALA A 192 -2.78 3.94 5.83
C ALA A 192 -4.30 4.18 5.81
N GLY A 193 -5.02 3.18 5.39
CA GLY A 193 -6.42 3.06 5.71
C GLY A 193 -7.35 4.03 4.97
N LYS A 194 -8.60 3.63 4.79
CA LYS A 194 -9.68 4.53 4.34
C LYS A 194 -9.72 5.75 5.25
N ARG A 195 -9.65 6.94 4.66
CA ARG A 195 -9.93 8.20 5.32
C ARG A 195 -11.22 8.02 6.11
N ASN A 196 -11.10 8.00 7.42
CA ASN A 196 -12.23 7.80 8.32
C ASN A 196 -12.68 9.13 8.93
N ARG A 197 -13.85 9.13 9.57
CA ARG A 197 -14.40 10.34 10.21
C ARG A 197 -13.48 10.92 11.30
N THR A 198 -12.63 10.11 11.92
CA THR A 198 -11.65 10.59 12.91
C THR A 198 -10.53 11.39 12.23
N THR A 199 -10.03 10.90 11.09
CA THR A 199 -9.05 11.63 10.27
C THR A 199 -9.62 12.98 9.81
N GLU A 200 -10.89 13.02 9.38
CA GLU A 200 -11.57 14.25 8.97
C GLU A 200 -11.68 15.26 10.12
N VAL A 201 -11.97 14.80 11.34
CA VAL A 201 -12.01 15.67 12.53
C VAL A 201 -10.65 16.32 12.77
N PHE A 202 -9.56 15.56 12.82
CA PHE A 202 -8.22 16.11 13.05
C PHE A 202 -7.77 17.06 11.93
N GLU A 203 -8.04 16.69 10.67
CA GLU A 203 -7.74 17.59 9.55
C GLU A 203 -8.54 18.88 9.61
N THR A 204 -9.82 18.83 10.03
CA THR A 204 -10.66 20.01 10.19
C THR A 204 -10.17 20.93 11.31
N ILE A 205 -9.68 20.37 12.42
CA ILE A 205 -9.07 21.18 13.50
C ILE A 205 -7.90 22.00 12.96
N VAL A 206 -7.04 21.39 12.13
CA VAL A 206 -5.83 22.04 11.60
C VAL A 206 -6.12 23.00 10.47
N LYS A 207 -7.05 22.65 9.55
CA LYS A 207 -7.32 23.40 8.31
C LYS A 207 -8.44 24.42 8.44
N GLY A 208 -9.24 24.33 9.51
CA GLY A 208 -10.48 25.11 9.65
C GLY A 208 -11.66 24.57 8.86
N PHE A 209 -12.76 25.33 8.83
CA PHE A 209 -14.03 24.92 8.23
C PHE A 209 -14.14 25.19 6.71
N GLY A 210 -13.09 25.69 6.07
CA GLY A 210 -13.05 25.93 4.64
C GLY A 210 -13.52 27.35 4.25
N GLU A 211 -14.01 27.48 3.00
CA GLU A 211 -14.34 28.76 2.38
C GLU A 211 -15.77 29.21 2.65
N GLU A 212 -16.05 30.48 2.36
CA GLU A 212 -17.38 31.08 2.48
C GLU A 212 -18.45 30.26 1.73
N GLY A 213 -19.61 30.09 2.32
CA GLY A 213 -20.73 29.28 1.80
C GLY A 213 -20.76 27.82 2.29
N SER A 214 -19.64 27.22 2.73
CA SER A 214 -19.62 25.83 3.23
C SER A 214 -19.27 25.69 4.71
N ARG A 215 -18.84 26.77 5.35
CA ARG A 215 -18.30 26.77 6.73
C ARG A 215 -19.30 26.28 7.78
N ASN A 216 -20.54 26.75 7.72
CA ASN A 216 -21.60 26.35 8.66
C ASN A 216 -21.90 24.84 8.56
N ASP A 217 -22.00 24.31 7.34
CA ASP A 217 -22.23 22.87 7.13
C ASP A 217 -21.04 22.03 7.61
N THR A 218 -19.82 22.51 7.40
CA THR A 218 -18.61 21.84 7.87
C THR A 218 -18.54 21.87 9.40
N ALA A 219 -18.85 23.00 10.03
CA ALA A 219 -18.91 23.12 11.49
C ALA A 219 -20.00 22.22 12.10
N ALA A 220 -21.18 22.14 11.46
CA ALA A 220 -22.25 21.25 11.88
C ALA A 220 -21.85 19.77 11.79
N LYS A 221 -21.26 19.35 10.66
CA LYS A 221 -20.73 17.98 10.48
C LYS A 221 -19.65 17.64 11.49
N PHE A 222 -18.74 18.57 11.74
CA PHE A 222 -17.67 18.44 12.73
C PHE A 222 -18.25 18.21 14.12
N ALA A 223 -19.15 19.09 14.59
CA ALA A 223 -19.80 18.97 15.89
C ALA A 223 -20.60 17.65 16.00
N GLY A 224 -21.42 17.31 14.99
CA GLY A 224 -22.17 16.05 14.95
C GLY A 224 -21.30 14.82 15.02
N THR A 225 -20.14 14.83 14.33
CA THR A 225 -19.19 13.72 14.35
C THR A 225 -18.57 13.51 15.73
N LEU A 226 -18.28 14.57 16.48
CA LEU A 226 -17.75 14.50 17.83
C LEU A 226 -18.80 14.04 18.84
N LEU A 227 -20.01 14.60 18.77
CA LEU A 227 -21.13 14.20 19.62
C LEU A 227 -21.51 12.74 19.46
N ALA A 228 -21.53 12.23 18.22
CA ALA A 228 -21.79 10.81 17.95
C ALA A 228 -20.70 9.87 18.52
N ARG A 229 -19.56 10.39 18.93
CA ARG A 229 -18.48 9.69 19.64
C ARG A 229 -18.46 9.97 21.13
N SER A 230 -19.55 10.51 21.67
CA SER A 230 -19.72 10.83 23.09
C SER A 230 -18.66 11.81 23.62
N VAL A 231 -18.15 12.70 22.75
CA VAL A 231 -17.32 13.83 23.22
C VAL A 231 -18.18 14.80 23.99
N ASP A 232 -17.70 15.26 25.14
CA ASP A 232 -18.40 16.23 25.99
C ASP A 232 -18.79 17.49 25.20
N PRO A 233 -20.06 17.98 25.27
CA PRO A 233 -20.53 19.12 24.52
C PRO A 233 -19.68 20.38 24.68
N ASN A 234 -19.15 20.65 25.89
CA ASN A 234 -18.27 21.80 26.11
C ASN A 234 -16.93 21.61 25.35
N CYS A 235 -16.39 20.40 25.35
CA CYS A 235 -15.19 20.07 24.54
C CYS A 235 -15.49 20.21 23.05
N VAL A 236 -16.66 19.83 22.57
CA VAL A 236 -17.07 20.01 21.16
C VAL A 236 -17.04 21.50 20.80
N LEU A 237 -17.60 22.37 21.63
CA LEU A 237 -17.60 23.82 21.38
C LEU A 237 -16.16 24.40 21.35
N GLU A 238 -15.31 24.00 22.29
CA GLU A 238 -13.91 24.46 22.34
C GLU A 238 -13.11 23.97 21.12
N LEU A 239 -13.26 22.71 20.73
CA LEU A 239 -12.61 22.18 19.52
C LEU A 239 -13.12 22.88 18.25
N ALA A 240 -14.41 23.20 18.19
CA ALA A 240 -14.98 23.96 17.09
C ALA A 240 -14.43 25.39 17.03
N ARG A 241 -14.19 26.06 18.17
CA ARG A 241 -13.53 27.37 18.23
C ARG A 241 -12.10 27.31 17.70
N ILE A 242 -11.34 26.29 18.12
CA ILE A 242 -9.97 26.09 17.63
C ILE A 242 -9.96 25.90 16.10
N ALA A 243 -10.82 25.03 15.59
CA ALA A 243 -10.96 24.81 14.14
C ALA A 243 -11.39 26.09 13.40
N ASN A 244 -12.34 26.85 13.98
CA ASN A 244 -12.80 28.10 13.41
C ASN A 244 -11.68 29.14 13.29
N ASN A 245 -10.87 29.27 14.34
CA ASN A 245 -9.72 30.20 14.35
C ASN A 245 -8.65 29.85 13.32
N ASN A 246 -8.57 28.59 12.91
CA ASN A 246 -7.66 28.14 11.86
C ASN A 246 -8.25 28.29 10.44
N SER A 247 -9.52 28.75 10.31
CA SER A 247 -10.13 29.02 9.01
C SER A 247 -9.58 30.32 8.42
N ALA A 248 -9.44 30.38 7.10
CA ALA A 248 -9.02 31.60 6.40
C ALA A 248 -10.00 32.76 6.59
N ASP A 249 -11.29 32.43 6.74
CA ASP A 249 -12.37 33.38 7.03
C ASP A 249 -13.27 32.77 8.11
N PRO A 250 -13.00 33.05 9.41
CA PRO A 250 -13.70 32.43 10.52
C PRO A 250 -15.18 32.87 10.61
N LEU A 251 -16.03 31.95 11.05
CA LEU A 251 -17.40 32.30 11.48
C LEU A 251 -17.37 33.21 12.70
N SER A 252 -18.36 34.11 12.84
CA SER A 252 -18.49 34.83 14.08
C SER A 252 -18.79 33.88 15.24
N ASP A 253 -18.36 34.23 16.44
CA ASP A 253 -18.59 33.42 17.68
C ASP A 253 -20.10 33.12 17.88
N ARG A 254 -20.98 34.05 17.51
CA ARG A 254 -22.42 33.87 17.59
C ARG A 254 -22.94 32.82 16.58
N GLU A 255 -22.43 32.81 15.37
CA GLU A 255 -22.81 31.82 14.34
C GLU A 255 -22.29 30.44 14.69
N LEU A 256 -21.04 30.37 15.11
CA LEU A 256 -20.42 29.10 15.51
C LEU A 256 -21.18 28.49 16.70
N SER A 257 -21.41 29.26 17.78
CA SER A 257 -22.11 28.78 18.96
C SER A 257 -23.55 28.31 18.59
N ARG A 258 -24.27 29.07 17.75
CA ARG A 258 -25.61 28.67 17.28
C ARG A 258 -25.54 27.33 16.53
N THR A 259 -24.58 27.16 15.67
CA THR A 259 -24.42 25.93 14.88
C THR A 259 -24.15 24.75 15.80
N VAL A 260 -23.20 24.87 16.72
CA VAL A 260 -22.85 23.81 17.68
C VAL A 260 -24.01 23.48 18.60
N ASP A 261 -24.67 24.49 19.17
CA ASP A 261 -25.85 24.31 20.05
C ASP A 261 -26.99 23.58 19.33
N SER A 262 -27.26 23.92 18.07
CA SER A 262 -28.23 23.22 17.24
C SER A 262 -27.91 21.73 17.10
N MET A 263 -26.65 21.39 16.92
CA MET A 263 -26.20 19.99 16.82
C MET A 263 -26.27 19.24 18.14
N ILE A 264 -25.95 19.91 19.28
CA ILE A 264 -26.14 19.35 20.62
C ILE A 264 -27.58 19.02 20.87
N GLN A 265 -28.51 19.99 20.60
CA GLN A 265 -29.95 19.77 20.77
C GLN A 265 -30.50 18.65 19.89
N LYS A 266 -30.01 18.56 18.63
CA LYS A 266 -30.40 17.49 17.71
C LYS A 266 -29.93 16.13 18.23
N HIS A 267 -28.70 16.04 18.73
CA HIS A 267 -28.15 14.82 19.31
C HIS A 267 -28.94 14.35 20.53
N MET A 268 -29.32 15.28 21.42
CA MET A 268 -30.14 14.98 22.60
C MET A 268 -31.55 14.50 22.26
N ARG A 269 -32.16 15.00 21.18
CA ARG A 269 -33.51 14.60 20.74
C ARG A 269 -33.52 13.27 19.96
N GLY A 270 -32.47 12.96 19.26
CA GLY A 270 -32.38 11.85 18.30
C GLY A 270 -31.81 10.52 18.85
N GLY A 271 -31.52 10.41 20.14
CA GLY A 271 -31.06 9.15 20.74
C GLY A 271 -29.80 8.51 20.06
N GLY A 272 -28.92 9.30 19.49
CA GLY A 272 -27.55 8.88 19.18
C GLY A 272 -27.30 7.92 17.99
N SER A 273 -28.25 7.66 17.08
CA SER A 273 -28.13 6.55 16.12
C SER A 273 -28.00 6.88 14.61
N ASP A 274 -28.00 8.13 14.17
CA ASP A 274 -28.05 8.44 12.73
C ASP A 274 -26.96 9.45 12.25
N TRP A 275 -25.64 9.10 12.44
CA TRP A 275 -24.54 9.87 11.81
C TRP A 275 -23.43 8.99 11.26
#